data_9acbc234c369bd9c8fc04442f657f18a
#
_entry.id   9acbc234c369bd9c8fc04442f657f18a
#
_cell.length_a   1.000
_cell.length_b   1.000
_cell.length_c   1.000
_cell.angle_alpha   90.00
_cell.angle_beta   90.00
_cell.angle_gamma   90.00
#
_symmetry.space_group_name_H-M   'P 1'
#
loop_
_entity.id
_entity.type
_entity.pdbx_description
1 polymer ?
#
loop_
_entity_poly.entity_id
_entity_poly.type
_entity_poly.pdbx_seq_one_letter_code
_entity_poly.pdbx_strand_id
1 'polypeptide(L)'
;MSIKLPDVYQASFFRSTVTKFNNPEKYPPNTLTQLRTVRSYELELFLSDGETFFINGEEYPRKRGIVLLAVPGDQRQSHLHFDTIIVRFRSNDSLVTELINSVKGIYMDIDFDYTNPIFTDLCNGFITADSYSNIFLSSTLLRFLYSLKKYEPYNRTCTASKTYFSAASIATKYMEEHYMEPINIDQLAELCSLSPSHFHRVFVGTMHTTPTNYLLTLRLNHAKKLLSSTTLSITDIAFNSGFNSIAYFSYCFKKACNKTPKEFRASFAYPDTPV
;
A
#
# COMPACT_ATOMS: atom_id res chain seq x y z
N MET A 1 -27.26 11.05 -19.46
CA MET A 1 -26.25 10.14 -18.87
C MET A 1 -26.41 10.19 -17.36
N SER A 2 -26.62 9.09 -16.69
CA SER A 2 -26.64 9.03 -15.21
C SER A 2 -25.21 8.82 -14.72
N ILE A 3 -24.70 9.78 -13.96
CA ILE A 3 -23.37 9.66 -13.33
C ILE A 3 -23.48 8.69 -12.14
N LYS A 4 -22.58 7.70 -12.08
CA LYS A 4 -22.44 6.83 -10.92
C LYS A 4 -21.54 7.50 -9.90
N LEU A 5 -22.06 7.69 -8.69
CA LEU A 5 -21.31 8.29 -7.60
C LEU A 5 -20.10 7.40 -7.20
N PRO A 6 -18.96 8.01 -6.84
CA PRO A 6 -17.83 7.27 -6.31
C PRO A 6 -18.19 6.64 -4.95
N ASP A 7 -17.68 5.45 -4.71
CA ASP A 7 -17.86 4.71 -3.46
C ASP A 7 -16.71 5.01 -2.49
N VAL A 8 -16.99 5.74 -1.42
CA VAL A 8 -16.04 5.99 -0.32
C VAL A 8 -16.14 4.83 0.67
N TYR A 9 -15.17 3.96 0.67
CA TYR A 9 -15.18 2.77 1.54
C TYR A 9 -14.24 2.87 2.74
N GLN A 10 -13.47 3.94 2.86
CA GLN A 10 -12.65 4.26 4.03
C GLN A 10 -12.40 5.76 4.11
N ALA A 11 -12.64 6.35 5.27
CA ALA A 11 -12.16 7.67 5.64
C ALA A 11 -11.70 7.62 7.11
N SER A 12 -10.45 7.92 7.39
CA SER A 12 -9.88 7.75 8.72
C SER A 12 -8.70 8.68 9.00
N PHE A 13 -8.60 9.11 10.25
CA PHE A 13 -7.40 9.71 10.80
C PHE A 13 -6.35 8.63 11.02
N PHE A 14 -5.14 8.87 10.56
CA PHE A 14 -3.99 8.06 10.89
C PHE A 14 -3.00 8.92 11.69
N ARG A 15 -2.70 8.48 12.92
CA ARG A 15 -1.71 9.11 13.81
C ARG A 15 -0.66 8.10 14.17
N SER A 16 0.52 8.24 13.62
CA SER A 16 1.61 7.31 13.88
C SER A 16 2.11 7.38 15.31
N THR A 17 1.98 8.53 15.96
CA THR A 17 2.33 8.76 17.38
C THR A 17 1.44 8.00 18.36
N VAL A 18 0.23 7.58 17.94
CA VAL A 18 -0.74 6.86 18.79
C VAL A 18 -0.80 5.37 18.44
N THR A 19 -0.17 4.97 17.34
CA THR A 19 -0.20 3.59 16.83
C THR A 19 0.96 2.75 17.38
N LYS A 20 0.99 1.45 17.02
CA LYS A 20 2.08 0.50 17.29
C LYS A 20 3.49 0.96 16.84
N PHE A 21 3.57 2.06 16.09
CA PHE A 21 4.83 2.63 15.59
C PHE A 21 5.50 3.59 16.58
N ASN A 22 4.88 3.88 17.72
CA ASN A 22 5.43 4.76 18.76
C ASN A 22 6.44 4.04 19.70
N ASN A 23 7.28 3.20 19.13
CA ASN A 23 8.39 2.55 19.83
C ASN A 23 9.69 2.91 19.11
N PRO A 24 10.50 3.86 19.64
CA PRO A 24 11.73 4.33 18.99
C PRO A 24 12.83 3.26 18.89
N GLU A 25 12.83 2.23 19.76
CA GLU A 25 13.77 1.10 19.64
C GLU A 25 13.44 0.22 18.44
N LYS A 26 12.15 0.02 18.17
CA LYS A 26 11.68 -0.80 17.06
C LYS A 26 11.54 -0.03 15.75
N TYR A 27 11.23 1.25 15.85
CA TYR A 27 11.02 2.16 14.71
C TYR A 27 11.82 3.45 14.96
N PRO A 28 13.14 3.43 14.73
CA PRO A 28 14.00 4.60 14.93
C PRO A 28 13.56 5.76 14.01
N PRO A 29 14.02 6.99 14.31
CA PRO A 29 13.91 8.10 13.37
C PRO A 29 14.38 7.70 11.98
N ASN A 30 13.78 8.25 10.94
CA ASN A 30 14.03 7.92 9.53
C ASN A 30 13.57 6.52 9.08
N THR A 31 12.80 5.79 9.88
CA THR A 31 12.22 4.53 9.44
C THR A 31 11.18 4.78 8.34
N LEU A 32 11.37 4.11 7.20
CA LEU A 32 10.39 4.14 6.11
C LEU A 32 9.28 3.11 6.33
N THR A 33 8.07 3.44 5.91
CA THR A 33 7.00 2.45 5.78
C THR A 33 7.36 1.43 4.70
N GLN A 34 6.67 0.29 4.69
CA GLN A 34 6.81 -0.64 3.57
C GLN A 34 6.35 0.03 2.27
N LEU A 35 7.13 -0.15 1.20
CA LEU A 35 6.71 0.23 -0.14
C LEU A 35 5.44 -0.55 -0.50
N ARG A 36 4.42 0.15 -0.99
CA ARG A 36 3.14 -0.44 -1.36
C ARG A 36 2.60 0.11 -2.67
N THR A 37 1.90 -0.72 -3.40
CA THR A 37 1.11 -0.30 -4.56
C THR A 37 -0.26 0.19 -4.11
N VAL A 38 -0.67 1.34 -4.58
CA VAL A 38 -2.01 1.89 -4.39
C VAL A 38 -3.02 1.03 -5.18
N ARG A 39 -4.05 0.51 -4.50
CA ARG A 39 -5.05 -0.40 -5.10
C ARG A 39 -6.36 0.27 -5.46
N SER A 40 -6.59 1.46 -4.94
CA SER A 40 -7.77 2.29 -5.16
C SER A 40 -7.35 3.74 -5.15
N TYR A 41 -8.22 4.66 -5.49
CA TYR A 41 -7.93 6.07 -5.32
C TYR A 41 -7.74 6.40 -3.85
N GLU A 42 -6.67 7.13 -3.54
CA GLU A 42 -6.34 7.59 -2.19
C GLU A 42 -6.19 9.11 -2.21
N LEU A 43 -7.07 9.80 -1.49
CA LEU A 43 -6.96 11.22 -1.22
C LEU A 43 -6.45 11.40 0.21
N GLU A 44 -5.35 12.10 0.39
CA GLU A 44 -4.67 12.24 1.66
C GLU A 44 -4.38 13.70 1.97
N LEU A 45 -4.64 14.12 3.21
CA LEU A 45 -4.26 15.41 3.77
C LEU A 45 -3.24 15.21 4.89
N PHE A 46 -2.07 15.79 4.77
CA PHE A 46 -1.06 15.79 5.83
C PHE A 46 -1.40 16.82 6.91
N LEU A 47 -1.45 16.37 8.16
CA LEU A 47 -1.83 17.20 9.33
C LEU A 47 -0.63 17.76 10.08
N SER A 48 0.57 17.23 9.84
CA SER A 48 1.80 17.63 10.50
C SER A 48 2.95 17.75 9.52
N ASP A 49 3.90 18.61 9.85
CA ASP A 49 5.20 18.62 9.22
C ASP A 49 5.98 17.36 9.59
N GLY A 50 6.98 17.04 8.80
CA GLY A 50 7.83 15.89 9.05
C GLY A 50 8.88 15.72 7.96
N GLU A 51 9.48 14.53 7.93
CA GLU A 51 10.45 14.16 6.92
C GLU A 51 9.80 14.12 5.51
N THR A 52 10.12 13.15 4.71
CA THR A 52 9.65 13.06 3.34
C THR A 52 8.70 11.90 3.12
N PHE A 53 8.01 11.92 2.01
CA PHE A 53 7.26 10.79 1.46
C PHE A 53 7.62 10.58 -0.02
N PHE A 54 7.29 9.42 -0.54
CA PHE A 54 7.66 9.01 -1.89
C PHE A 54 6.42 8.59 -2.68
N ILE A 55 6.35 9.06 -3.92
CA ILE A 55 5.38 8.63 -4.94
C ILE A 55 6.14 8.27 -6.20
N ASN A 56 5.97 7.03 -6.68
CA ASN A 56 6.60 6.53 -7.91
C ASN A 56 8.12 6.78 -7.95
N GLY A 57 8.77 6.70 -6.77
CA GLY A 57 10.19 6.92 -6.61
C GLY A 57 10.64 8.35 -6.50
N GLU A 58 9.74 9.30 -6.60
CA GLU A 58 10.05 10.71 -6.38
C GLU A 58 9.83 11.07 -4.91
N GLU A 59 10.81 11.77 -4.34
CA GLU A 59 10.79 12.23 -2.97
C GLU A 59 10.14 13.61 -2.87
N TYR A 60 9.26 13.78 -1.88
CA TYR A 60 8.55 15.02 -1.63
C TYR A 60 8.66 15.42 -0.15
N PRO A 61 8.80 16.72 0.14
CA PRO A 61 8.78 17.20 1.51
C PRO A 61 7.39 16.99 2.10
N ARG A 62 7.33 16.56 3.36
CA ARG A 62 6.06 16.46 4.08
C ARG A 62 5.83 17.72 4.91
N LYS A 63 4.80 18.46 4.54
CA LYS A 63 4.34 19.64 5.27
C LYS A 63 2.84 19.56 5.53
N ARG A 64 2.43 20.14 6.66
CA ARG A 64 1.01 20.31 6.97
C ARG A 64 0.30 21.04 5.84
N GLY A 65 -0.87 20.55 5.46
CA GLY A 65 -1.69 21.12 4.40
C GLY A 65 -1.45 20.53 3.01
N ILE A 66 -0.38 19.75 2.81
CA ILE A 66 -0.19 19.05 1.55
C ILE A 66 -1.36 18.08 1.32
N VAL A 67 -1.94 18.16 0.12
CA VAL A 67 -2.94 17.23 -0.38
C VAL A 67 -2.30 16.34 -1.43
N LEU A 68 -2.51 15.03 -1.31
CA LEU A 68 -2.08 14.03 -2.28
C LEU A 68 -3.29 13.29 -2.82
N LEU A 69 -3.44 13.25 -4.13
CA LEU A 69 -4.36 12.35 -4.83
C LEU A 69 -3.56 11.30 -5.60
N ALA A 70 -3.46 10.10 -5.04
CA ALA A 70 -2.83 8.94 -5.64
C ALA A 70 -3.86 8.06 -6.37
N VAL A 71 -3.42 7.43 -7.47
CA VAL A 71 -4.26 6.58 -8.31
C VAL A 71 -3.83 5.11 -8.23
N PRO A 72 -4.69 4.14 -8.61
CA PRO A 72 -4.30 2.74 -8.68
C PRO A 72 -3.05 2.54 -9.54
N GLY A 73 -2.08 1.78 -9.02
CA GLY A 73 -0.79 1.54 -9.66
C GLY A 73 0.34 2.42 -9.13
N ASP A 74 0.05 3.56 -8.50
CA ASP A 74 1.09 4.37 -7.87
C ASP A 74 1.81 3.59 -6.77
N GLN A 75 3.11 3.80 -6.68
CA GLN A 75 3.96 3.25 -5.61
C GLN A 75 4.11 4.27 -4.51
N ARG A 76 3.85 3.87 -3.26
CA ARG A 76 3.90 4.78 -2.11
C ARG A 76 4.78 4.26 -0.99
N GLN A 77 5.57 5.19 -0.43
CA GLN A 77 6.35 4.98 0.78
C GLN A 77 6.45 6.31 1.55
N SER A 78 6.58 6.29 2.86
CA SER A 78 6.68 7.49 3.68
C SER A 78 7.58 7.23 4.87
N HIS A 79 8.30 8.23 5.36
CA HIS A 79 8.89 8.14 6.68
C HIS A 79 7.78 7.98 7.73
N LEU A 80 8.05 7.16 8.75
CA LEU A 80 7.13 7.00 9.90
C LEU A 80 7.00 8.32 10.68
N HIS A 81 6.15 8.31 11.68
CA HIS A 81 5.83 9.48 12.52
C HIS A 81 5.15 10.60 11.73
N PHE A 82 4.05 10.26 11.08
CA PHE A 82 3.19 11.23 10.38
C PHE A 82 1.74 11.14 10.87
N ASP A 83 1.07 12.29 10.84
CA ASP A 83 -0.36 12.41 11.07
C ASP A 83 -1.03 12.83 9.77
N THR A 84 -2.09 12.13 9.40
CA THR A 84 -2.79 12.35 8.13
C THR A 84 -4.24 11.91 8.20
N ILE A 85 -5.06 12.47 7.32
CA ILE A 85 -6.39 11.94 7.00
C ILE A 85 -6.30 11.26 5.64
N ILE A 86 -6.72 10.01 5.57
CA ILE A 86 -6.76 9.23 4.33
C ILE A 86 -8.21 8.89 3.99
N VAL A 87 -8.61 9.20 2.77
CA VAL A 87 -9.90 8.84 2.18
C VAL A 87 -9.64 7.91 1.00
N ARG A 88 -10.17 6.68 1.07
CA ARG A 88 -10.06 5.69 -0.02
C ARG A 88 -11.42 5.51 -0.68
N PHE A 89 -11.40 5.55 -2.01
CA PHE A 89 -12.63 5.43 -2.79
C PHE A 89 -12.40 4.71 -4.12
N ARG A 90 -13.50 4.29 -4.73
CA ARG A 90 -13.54 3.68 -6.06
C ARG A 90 -14.46 4.46 -6.97
N SER A 91 -14.21 4.42 -8.26
CA SER A 91 -15.11 4.94 -9.28
C SER A 91 -15.14 3.98 -10.46
N ASN A 92 -16.35 3.69 -10.93
CA ASN A 92 -16.61 2.95 -12.16
C ASN A 92 -17.27 3.84 -13.23
N ASP A 93 -17.34 5.15 -12.99
CA ASP A 93 -17.89 6.13 -13.91
C ASP A 93 -16.76 6.78 -14.72
N SER A 94 -16.93 6.85 -16.03
CA SER A 94 -15.90 7.36 -16.94
C SER A 94 -15.63 8.85 -16.73
N LEU A 95 -16.66 9.68 -16.50
CA LEU A 95 -16.50 11.12 -16.28
C LEU A 95 -15.81 11.41 -14.94
N VAL A 96 -16.18 10.65 -13.90
CA VAL A 96 -15.52 10.77 -12.59
C VAL A 96 -14.06 10.33 -12.69
N THR A 97 -13.78 9.26 -13.42
CA THR A 97 -12.40 8.78 -13.66
C THR A 97 -11.58 9.80 -14.47
N GLU A 98 -12.18 10.44 -15.47
CA GLU A 98 -11.54 11.53 -16.23
C GLU A 98 -11.24 12.72 -15.33
N LEU A 99 -12.18 13.15 -14.48
CA LEU A 99 -11.94 14.21 -13.49
C LEU A 99 -10.77 13.86 -12.58
N ILE A 100 -10.76 12.66 -12.00
CA ILE A 100 -9.67 12.20 -11.11
C ILE A 100 -8.33 12.26 -11.84
N ASN A 101 -8.26 11.74 -13.05
CA ASN A 101 -7.04 11.74 -13.85
C ASN A 101 -6.56 13.14 -14.22
N SER A 102 -7.47 14.09 -14.36
CA SER A 102 -7.14 15.49 -14.65
C SER A 102 -6.60 16.26 -13.44
N VAL A 103 -6.82 15.74 -12.22
CA VAL A 103 -6.42 16.40 -10.96
C VAL A 103 -5.58 15.48 -10.05
N LYS A 104 -5.07 14.36 -10.55
CA LYS A 104 -4.16 13.52 -9.79
C LYS A 104 -2.83 14.23 -9.54
N GLY A 105 -2.26 14.06 -8.36
CA GLY A 105 -0.96 14.65 -8.02
C GLY A 105 -0.86 15.13 -6.59
N ILE A 106 0.15 15.98 -6.36
CA ILE A 106 0.50 16.54 -5.07
C ILE A 106 0.26 18.04 -5.11
N TYR A 107 -0.41 18.58 -4.12
CA TYR A 107 -0.75 19.99 -4.03
C TYR A 107 -0.17 20.57 -2.74
N MET A 108 0.70 21.57 -2.87
CA MET A 108 1.42 22.17 -1.74
C MET A 108 0.83 23.52 -1.31
N ASP A 109 0.09 24.16 -2.19
CA ASP A 109 -0.35 25.56 -2.03
C ASP A 109 -1.87 25.68 -1.78
N ILE A 110 -2.52 24.61 -1.33
CA ILE A 110 -3.94 24.66 -0.95
C ILE A 110 -4.02 25.08 0.52
N ASP A 111 -4.90 26.05 0.80
CA ASP A 111 -5.14 26.52 2.16
C ASP A 111 -5.61 25.37 3.06
N PHE A 112 -4.90 25.18 4.17
CA PHE A 112 -5.22 24.15 5.15
C PHE A 112 -6.59 24.39 5.82
N ASP A 113 -6.95 25.64 6.08
CA ASP A 113 -8.22 25.99 6.72
C ASP A 113 -9.41 25.76 5.76
N TYR A 114 -9.16 25.70 4.47
CA TYR A 114 -10.14 25.25 3.46
C TYR A 114 -10.21 23.71 3.38
N THR A 115 -9.08 23.02 3.40
CA THR A 115 -9.02 21.57 3.18
C THR A 115 -9.41 20.75 4.40
N ASN A 116 -8.92 21.14 5.58
CA ASN A 116 -9.10 20.36 6.81
C ASN A 116 -10.58 20.12 7.21
N PRO A 117 -11.48 21.11 7.12
CA PRO A 117 -12.92 20.87 7.36
C PRO A 117 -13.51 19.81 6.40
N ILE A 118 -13.16 19.87 5.11
CA ILE A 118 -13.67 18.93 4.10
C ILE A 118 -13.25 17.50 4.42
N PHE A 119 -11.98 17.29 4.77
CA PHE A 119 -11.48 15.97 5.14
C PHE A 119 -12.06 15.48 6.47
N THR A 120 -12.27 16.39 7.41
CA THR A 120 -12.92 16.08 8.69
C THR A 120 -14.37 15.67 8.46
N ASP A 121 -15.11 16.36 7.60
CA ASP A 121 -16.48 16.03 7.21
C ASP A 121 -16.56 14.64 6.54
N LEU A 122 -15.59 14.30 5.67
CA LEU A 122 -15.51 12.97 5.07
C LEU A 122 -15.28 11.87 6.13
N CYS A 123 -14.44 12.13 7.13
CA CYS A 123 -14.24 11.18 8.23
C CYS A 123 -15.50 11.03 9.09
N ASN A 124 -16.12 12.14 9.48
CA ASN A 124 -17.32 12.14 10.31
C ASN A 124 -18.49 11.47 9.60
N GLY A 125 -18.74 11.81 8.34
CA GLY A 125 -19.79 11.19 7.52
C GLY A 125 -19.57 9.69 7.29
N PHE A 126 -18.31 9.24 7.29
CA PHE A 126 -17.99 7.81 7.21
C PHE A 126 -18.24 7.09 8.54
N ILE A 127 -17.95 7.73 9.67
CA ILE A 127 -18.15 7.16 11.02
C ILE A 127 -19.64 7.10 11.39
N THR A 128 -20.39 8.15 11.06
CA THR A 128 -21.83 8.27 11.39
C THR A 128 -22.75 7.64 10.36
N ALA A 129 -22.26 6.73 9.54
CA ALA A 129 -22.92 6.15 8.38
C ALA A 129 -24.41 5.86 8.58
N ASP A 130 -25.25 6.56 7.83
CA ASP A 130 -26.69 6.36 7.70
C ASP A 130 -27.08 6.07 6.23
N SER A 131 -28.37 5.99 5.94
CA SER A 131 -28.88 5.72 4.58
C SER A 131 -28.50 6.79 3.53
N TYR A 132 -28.10 7.98 3.95
CA TYR A 132 -27.76 9.11 3.07
C TYR A 132 -26.27 9.42 3.02
N SER A 133 -25.48 8.76 3.86
CA SER A 133 -24.04 9.02 4.02
C SER A 133 -23.26 8.86 2.70
N ASN A 134 -23.64 7.91 1.86
CA ASN A 134 -23.01 7.75 0.55
C ASN A 134 -23.23 8.97 -0.36
N ILE A 135 -24.38 9.60 -0.33
CA ILE A 135 -24.67 10.82 -1.12
C ILE A 135 -23.81 11.97 -0.58
N PHE A 136 -23.78 12.13 0.75
CA PHE A 136 -22.98 13.17 1.41
C PHE A 136 -21.48 13.01 1.10
N LEU A 137 -20.94 11.82 1.33
CA LEU A 137 -19.53 11.50 1.10
C LEU A 137 -19.13 11.70 -0.37
N SER A 138 -19.93 11.16 -1.29
CA SER A 138 -19.66 11.26 -2.72
C SER A 138 -19.75 12.70 -3.23
N SER A 139 -20.76 13.47 -2.78
CA SER A 139 -20.91 14.87 -3.19
C SER A 139 -19.79 15.74 -2.63
N THR A 140 -19.40 15.55 -1.38
CA THR A 140 -18.28 16.27 -0.74
C THR A 140 -16.97 15.96 -1.45
N LEU A 141 -16.71 14.67 -1.73
CA LEU A 141 -15.53 14.23 -2.45
C LEU A 141 -15.49 14.82 -3.87
N LEU A 142 -16.57 14.70 -4.65
CA LEU A 142 -16.61 15.23 -6.01
C LEU A 142 -16.44 16.75 -6.07
N ARG A 143 -17.06 17.47 -5.15
CA ARG A 143 -16.89 18.91 -5.03
C ARG A 143 -15.43 19.27 -4.75
N PHE A 144 -14.77 18.54 -3.86
CA PHE A 144 -13.36 18.76 -3.56
C PHE A 144 -12.46 18.42 -4.76
N LEU A 145 -12.63 17.26 -5.39
CA LEU A 145 -11.89 16.88 -6.59
C LEU A 145 -12.04 17.93 -7.72
N TYR A 146 -13.24 18.42 -7.94
CA TYR A 146 -13.47 19.50 -8.93
C TYR A 146 -12.75 20.80 -8.54
N SER A 147 -12.69 21.12 -7.23
CA SER A 147 -11.99 22.32 -6.76
C SER A 147 -10.49 22.28 -7.01
N LEU A 148 -9.88 21.07 -7.05
CA LEU A 148 -8.45 20.88 -7.35
C LEU A 148 -8.07 21.39 -8.76
N LYS A 149 -9.01 21.49 -9.70
CA LYS A 149 -8.75 22.05 -11.03
C LYS A 149 -8.29 23.52 -11.00
N LYS A 150 -8.44 24.22 -9.88
CA LYS A 150 -7.97 25.61 -9.70
C LYS A 150 -6.51 25.69 -9.29
N TYR A 151 -5.89 24.57 -8.93
CA TYR A 151 -4.54 24.49 -8.43
C TYR A 151 -3.67 23.68 -9.40
N GLU A 152 -2.39 24.04 -9.49
CA GLU A 152 -1.41 23.28 -10.26
C GLU A 152 -0.79 22.21 -9.37
N PRO A 153 -0.77 20.95 -9.80
CA PRO A 153 -0.04 19.91 -9.09
C PRO A 153 1.45 20.24 -9.04
N TYR A 154 2.06 20.03 -7.88
CA TYR A 154 3.49 20.22 -7.70
C TYR A 154 4.28 19.25 -8.57
N ASN A 155 5.08 19.79 -9.47
CA ASN A 155 5.93 19.02 -10.39
C ASN A 155 7.40 19.26 -10.04
N ARG A 156 8.05 18.25 -9.46
CA ARG A 156 9.49 18.30 -9.17
C ARG A 156 10.26 17.54 -10.25
N THR A 157 11.03 18.26 -11.06
CA THR A 157 12.04 17.65 -11.93
C THR A 157 13.26 17.28 -11.08
N CYS A 158 13.32 16.07 -10.57
CA CYS A 158 14.48 15.55 -9.85
C CYS A 158 15.02 14.28 -10.49
N THR A 159 16.30 14.29 -10.89
CA THR A 159 16.91 13.30 -11.77
C THR A 159 17.67 12.17 -11.06
N ALA A 160 17.97 12.27 -9.77
CA ALA A 160 18.89 11.33 -9.11
C ALA A 160 18.21 10.18 -8.30
N SER A 161 16.99 10.39 -7.78
CA SER A 161 16.30 9.38 -6.95
C SER A 161 15.48 8.38 -7.77
N LYS A 162 15.16 8.67 -9.03
CA LYS A 162 14.31 7.85 -9.90
C LYS A 162 14.82 6.42 -10.11
N THR A 163 16.15 6.24 -10.22
CA THR A 163 16.74 4.96 -10.63
C THR A 163 16.61 3.89 -9.54
N TYR A 164 16.78 4.24 -8.28
CA TYR A 164 16.79 3.26 -7.19
C TYR A 164 15.41 2.80 -6.77
N PHE A 165 14.47 3.72 -6.75
CA PHE A 165 13.09 3.40 -6.40
C PHE A 165 12.38 2.64 -7.52
N SER A 166 12.66 2.98 -8.78
CA SER A 166 12.14 2.24 -9.92
C SER A 166 12.63 0.78 -9.92
N ALA A 167 13.89 0.52 -9.54
CA ALA A 167 14.43 -0.82 -9.44
C ALA A 167 13.70 -1.68 -8.40
N ALA A 168 13.48 -1.15 -7.18
CA ALA A 168 12.73 -1.88 -6.17
C ALA A 168 11.28 -2.13 -6.61
N SER A 169 10.63 -1.15 -7.23
CA SER A 169 9.26 -1.25 -7.75
C SER A 169 9.13 -2.28 -8.88
N ILE A 170 10.06 -2.28 -9.83
CA ILE A 170 10.11 -3.29 -10.92
C ILE A 170 10.27 -4.69 -10.33
N ALA A 171 11.22 -4.86 -9.41
CA ALA A 171 11.48 -6.16 -8.80
C ALA A 171 10.30 -6.67 -7.96
N THR A 172 9.66 -5.82 -7.15
CA THR A 172 8.50 -6.22 -6.34
C THR A 172 7.32 -6.59 -7.20
N LYS A 173 7.02 -5.81 -8.24
CA LYS A 173 5.97 -6.12 -9.21
C LYS A 173 6.21 -7.46 -9.88
N TYR A 174 7.44 -7.69 -10.39
CA TYR A 174 7.80 -8.98 -11.00
C TYR A 174 7.65 -10.14 -10.01
N MET A 175 8.12 -9.99 -8.77
CA MET A 175 7.96 -11.02 -7.74
C MET A 175 6.48 -11.28 -7.39
N GLU A 176 5.63 -10.24 -7.33
CA GLU A 176 4.19 -10.38 -7.07
C GLU A 176 3.45 -11.11 -8.19
N GLU A 177 3.88 -10.96 -9.43
CA GLU A 177 3.30 -11.62 -10.60
C GLU A 177 3.82 -13.06 -10.79
N HIS A 178 5.07 -13.35 -10.36
CA HIS A 178 5.79 -14.60 -10.64
C HIS A 178 6.24 -15.40 -9.41
N TYR A 179 5.78 -15.06 -8.17
CA TYR A 179 6.30 -15.70 -6.94
C TYR A 179 6.19 -17.23 -6.89
N MET A 180 5.31 -17.81 -7.67
CA MET A 180 5.17 -19.28 -7.79
C MET A 180 6.26 -19.92 -8.65
N GLU A 181 6.96 -19.12 -9.46
CA GLU A 181 8.01 -19.58 -10.35
C GLU A 181 9.39 -19.53 -9.67
N PRO A 182 10.39 -20.24 -10.19
CA PRO A 182 11.77 -20.06 -9.76
C PRO A 182 12.28 -18.67 -10.14
N ILE A 183 12.46 -17.81 -9.15
CA ILE A 183 13.03 -16.46 -9.35
C ILE A 183 14.47 -16.46 -8.86
N ASN A 184 15.39 -16.04 -9.74
CA ASN A 184 16.78 -15.79 -9.40
C ASN A 184 17.01 -14.29 -9.13
N ILE A 185 17.84 -13.98 -8.13
CA ILE A 185 18.22 -12.60 -7.79
C ILE A 185 18.95 -11.90 -8.94
N ASP A 186 19.74 -12.65 -9.69
CA ASP A 186 20.47 -12.12 -10.86
C ASP A 186 19.51 -11.65 -11.96
N GLN A 187 18.41 -12.40 -12.21
CA GLN A 187 17.34 -11.99 -13.13
C GLN A 187 16.66 -10.70 -12.67
N LEU A 188 16.40 -10.56 -11.36
CA LEU A 188 15.81 -9.33 -10.83
C LEU A 188 16.76 -8.13 -10.98
N ALA A 189 18.05 -8.35 -10.79
CA ALA A 189 19.05 -7.31 -10.98
C ALA A 189 19.14 -6.89 -12.47
N GLU A 190 19.11 -7.84 -13.38
CA GLU A 190 19.11 -7.60 -14.82
C GLU A 190 17.86 -6.83 -15.28
N LEU A 191 16.66 -7.22 -14.81
CA LEU A 191 15.42 -6.49 -15.05
C LEU A 191 15.49 -5.03 -14.60
N CYS A 192 16.27 -4.77 -13.55
CA CYS A 192 16.49 -3.42 -13.02
C CYS A 192 17.67 -2.70 -13.65
N SER A 193 18.38 -3.31 -14.62
CA SER A 193 19.63 -2.80 -15.21
C SER A 193 20.71 -2.48 -14.16
N LEU A 194 20.80 -3.30 -13.11
CA LEU A 194 21.76 -3.17 -12.01
C LEU A 194 22.63 -4.43 -11.88
N SER A 195 23.83 -4.28 -11.32
CA SER A 195 24.58 -5.45 -10.87
C SER A 195 23.89 -6.09 -9.64
N PRO A 196 24.03 -7.43 -9.42
CA PRO A 196 23.38 -8.12 -8.29
C PRO A 196 23.67 -7.48 -6.93
N SER A 197 24.91 -7.10 -6.68
CA SER A 197 25.31 -6.44 -5.42
C SER A 197 24.68 -5.05 -5.27
N HIS A 198 24.59 -4.29 -6.36
CA HIS A 198 23.95 -2.99 -6.35
C HIS A 198 22.44 -3.11 -6.18
N PHE A 199 21.81 -4.04 -6.91
CA PHE A 199 20.39 -4.36 -6.75
C PHE A 199 20.07 -4.75 -5.30
N HIS A 200 20.83 -5.67 -4.70
CA HIS A 200 20.61 -6.09 -3.32
C HIS A 200 20.65 -4.90 -2.35
N ARG A 201 21.66 -4.02 -2.46
CA ARG A 201 21.79 -2.83 -1.61
C ARG A 201 20.64 -1.86 -1.79
N VAL A 202 20.23 -1.59 -3.04
CA VAL A 202 19.10 -0.73 -3.39
C VAL A 202 17.80 -1.30 -2.86
N PHE A 203 17.57 -2.60 -3.09
CA PHE A 203 16.36 -3.27 -2.64
C PHE A 203 16.24 -3.26 -1.11
N VAL A 204 17.32 -3.60 -0.39
CA VAL A 204 17.34 -3.56 1.08
C VAL A 204 17.16 -2.14 1.60
N GLY A 205 17.80 -1.15 1.00
CA GLY A 205 17.65 0.26 1.38
C GLY A 205 16.21 0.78 1.18
N THR A 206 15.51 0.29 0.15
CA THR A 206 14.14 0.73 -0.16
C THR A 206 13.07 -0.10 0.55
N MET A 207 13.26 -1.42 0.60
CA MET A 207 12.24 -2.36 1.11
C MET A 207 12.46 -2.79 2.57
N HIS A 208 13.59 -2.43 3.17
CA HIS A 208 14.01 -2.84 4.53
C HIS A 208 13.98 -4.35 4.76
N THR A 209 14.08 -5.11 3.68
CA THR A 209 14.16 -6.58 3.67
C THR A 209 14.96 -7.04 2.47
N THR A 210 15.52 -8.24 2.54
CA THR A 210 16.22 -8.79 1.37
C THR A 210 15.23 -9.23 0.30
N PRO A 211 15.61 -9.24 -1.01
CA PRO A 211 14.77 -9.77 -2.09
C PRO A 211 14.27 -11.19 -1.81
N THR A 212 15.15 -12.04 -1.28
CA THR A 212 14.81 -13.42 -0.92
C THR A 212 13.76 -13.50 0.19
N ASN A 213 13.87 -12.66 1.22
CA ASN A 213 12.89 -12.63 2.31
C ASN A 213 11.55 -12.03 1.85
N TYR A 214 11.58 -11.07 0.94
CA TYR A 214 10.37 -10.53 0.33
C TYR A 214 9.61 -11.60 -0.44
N LEU A 215 10.30 -12.31 -1.34
CA LEU A 215 9.74 -13.44 -2.10
C LEU A 215 9.19 -14.55 -1.18
N LEU A 216 9.95 -14.88 -0.13
CA LEU A 216 9.51 -15.86 0.87
C LEU A 216 8.21 -15.43 1.55
N THR A 217 8.07 -14.16 1.88
CA THR A 217 6.86 -13.60 2.49
C THR A 217 5.65 -13.71 1.55
N LEU A 218 5.81 -13.43 0.25
CA LEU A 218 4.75 -13.60 -0.76
C LEU A 218 4.28 -15.05 -0.81
N ARG A 219 5.22 -16.00 -0.91
CA ARG A 219 4.95 -17.45 -0.94
C ARG A 219 4.23 -17.94 0.32
N LEU A 220 4.69 -17.53 1.49
CA LEU A 220 4.06 -17.89 2.76
C LEU A 220 2.65 -17.29 2.89
N ASN A 221 2.42 -16.08 2.43
CA ASN A 221 1.09 -15.46 2.45
C ASN A 221 0.11 -16.17 1.51
N HIS A 222 0.59 -16.64 0.35
CA HIS A 222 -0.21 -17.48 -0.54
C HIS A 222 -0.53 -18.83 0.10
N ALA A 223 0.47 -19.49 0.70
CA ALA A 223 0.26 -20.75 1.40
C ALA A 223 -0.75 -20.63 2.56
N LYS A 224 -0.71 -19.55 3.34
CA LYS A 224 -1.70 -19.27 4.39
C LYS A 224 -3.13 -19.19 3.83
N LYS A 225 -3.32 -18.53 2.68
CA LYS A 225 -4.64 -18.46 2.01
C LYS A 225 -5.11 -19.86 1.62
N LEU A 226 -4.25 -20.65 0.96
CA LEU A 226 -4.61 -22.01 0.55
C LEU A 226 -4.90 -22.93 1.76
N LEU A 227 -4.13 -22.81 2.83
CA LEU A 227 -4.36 -23.58 4.06
C LEU A 227 -5.69 -23.28 4.73
N SER A 228 -6.17 -22.03 4.67
CA SER A 228 -7.42 -21.59 5.29
C SER A 228 -8.65 -21.77 4.40
N SER A 229 -8.48 -21.88 3.08
CA SER A 229 -9.61 -21.84 2.12
C SER A 229 -9.75 -23.09 1.26
N THR A 230 -8.84 -24.08 1.37
CA THR A 230 -8.85 -25.28 0.51
C THR A 230 -8.57 -26.55 1.30
N THR A 231 -8.92 -27.69 0.69
CA THR A 231 -8.60 -29.04 1.19
C THR A 231 -7.36 -29.64 0.55
N LEU A 232 -6.60 -28.88 -0.24
CA LEU A 232 -5.39 -29.33 -0.92
C LEU A 232 -4.39 -29.95 0.09
N SER A 233 -3.61 -30.95 -0.32
CA SER A 233 -2.57 -31.52 0.52
C SER A 233 -1.51 -30.47 0.91
N ILE A 234 -0.83 -30.68 2.03
CA ILE A 234 0.28 -29.79 2.44
C ILE A 234 1.38 -29.77 1.37
N THR A 235 1.57 -30.90 0.69
CA THR A 235 2.49 -31.06 -0.42
C THR A 235 2.10 -30.18 -1.60
N ASP A 236 0.85 -30.24 -2.03
CA ASP A 236 0.35 -29.44 -3.15
C ASP A 236 0.41 -27.94 -2.82
N ILE A 237 0.06 -27.56 -1.59
CA ILE A 237 0.17 -26.16 -1.14
C ILE A 237 1.60 -25.66 -1.18
N ALA A 238 2.58 -26.48 -0.77
CA ALA A 238 3.98 -26.11 -0.85
C ALA A 238 4.39 -25.78 -2.31
N PHE A 239 4.09 -26.70 -3.23
CA PHE A 239 4.44 -26.51 -4.66
C PHE A 239 3.65 -25.35 -5.30
N ASN A 240 2.36 -25.27 -5.07
CA ASN A 240 1.51 -24.19 -5.58
C ASN A 240 1.86 -22.82 -5.03
N SER A 241 2.62 -22.79 -3.92
CA SER A 241 3.15 -21.55 -3.34
C SER A 241 4.60 -21.26 -3.76
N GLY A 242 5.15 -21.99 -4.73
CA GLY A 242 6.48 -21.76 -5.29
C GLY A 242 7.64 -22.34 -4.48
N PHE A 243 7.39 -23.28 -3.55
CA PHE A 243 8.45 -23.99 -2.84
C PHE A 243 8.87 -25.25 -3.59
N ASN A 244 10.16 -25.48 -3.72
CA ASN A 244 10.73 -26.68 -4.37
C ASN A 244 10.96 -27.83 -3.38
N SER A 245 10.72 -27.61 -2.08
CA SER A 245 10.92 -28.61 -1.02
C SER A 245 9.89 -28.45 0.09
N ILE A 246 9.18 -29.53 0.38
CA ILE A 246 8.20 -29.60 1.48
C ILE A 246 8.88 -29.38 2.84
N ALA A 247 10.08 -29.92 3.01
CA ALA A 247 10.84 -29.76 4.25
C ALA A 247 11.21 -28.31 4.49
N TYR A 248 11.70 -27.62 3.44
CA TYR A 248 12.03 -26.19 3.51
C TYR A 248 10.77 -25.33 3.72
N PHE A 249 9.68 -25.64 3.01
CA PHE A 249 8.38 -24.99 3.24
C PHE A 249 7.95 -25.08 4.70
N SER A 250 7.91 -26.30 5.24
CA SER A 250 7.47 -26.55 6.62
C SER A 250 8.34 -25.84 7.66
N TYR A 251 9.65 -25.82 7.44
CA TYR A 251 10.59 -25.05 8.27
C TYR A 251 10.31 -23.55 8.23
N CYS A 252 10.23 -22.96 7.04
CA CYS A 252 9.98 -21.53 6.86
C CYS A 252 8.61 -21.13 7.42
N PHE A 253 7.58 -21.94 7.18
CA PHE A 253 6.22 -21.69 7.65
C PHE A 253 6.15 -21.71 9.18
N LYS A 254 6.76 -22.74 9.82
CA LYS A 254 6.83 -22.84 11.29
C LYS A 254 7.59 -21.65 11.89
N LYS A 255 8.71 -21.25 11.27
CA LYS A 255 9.50 -20.10 11.71
C LYS A 255 8.71 -18.78 11.63
N ALA A 256 7.90 -18.60 10.58
CA ALA A 256 7.13 -17.37 10.34
C ALA A 256 5.81 -17.31 11.14
N CYS A 257 5.19 -18.45 11.41
CA CYS A 257 3.84 -18.53 12.00
C CYS A 257 3.81 -19.12 13.42
N ASN A 258 4.94 -19.62 13.93
CA ASN A 258 5.06 -20.39 15.18
C ASN A 258 4.16 -21.64 15.23
N LYS A 259 3.65 -22.09 14.09
CA LYS A 259 2.80 -23.27 13.88
C LYS A 259 3.25 -23.99 12.62
N THR A 260 3.15 -25.31 12.62
CA THR A 260 3.31 -26.08 11.38
C THR A 260 2.15 -25.79 10.42
N PRO A 261 2.29 -26.03 9.09
CA PRO A 261 1.19 -25.89 8.15
C PRO A 261 -0.06 -26.70 8.54
N LYS A 262 0.12 -27.91 9.11
CA LYS A 262 -0.97 -28.78 9.58
C LYS A 262 -1.70 -28.17 10.78
N GLU A 263 -0.96 -27.69 11.78
CA GLU A 263 -1.53 -27.00 12.95
C GLU A 263 -2.21 -25.69 12.57
N PHE A 264 -1.64 -24.96 11.61
CA PHE A 264 -2.25 -23.73 11.10
C PHE A 264 -3.59 -24.01 10.42
N ARG A 265 -3.68 -25.05 9.56
CA ARG A 265 -4.95 -25.49 8.95
C ARG A 265 -5.97 -25.88 10.01
N ALA A 266 -5.56 -26.68 11.00
CA ALA A 266 -6.45 -27.14 12.06
C ALA A 266 -7.06 -25.98 12.87
N SER A 267 -6.40 -24.82 12.94
CA SER A 267 -6.93 -23.64 13.64
C SER A 267 -8.08 -22.96 12.90
N PHE A 268 -8.41 -23.35 11.66
CA PHE A 268 -9.57 -22.88 10.87
C PHE A 268 -10.64 -23.97 10.70
N ALA A 269 -10.38 -25.22 11.10
CA ALA A 269 -11.41 -26.23 11.15
C ALA A 269 -12.43 -25.84 12.25
N TYR A 270 -13.68 -25.66 11.88
CA TYR A 270 -14.76 -25.54 12.86
C TYR A 270 -14.78 -26.80 13.70
N PRO A 271 -14.89 -26.73 15.04
CA PRO A 271 -15.20 -27.92 15.81
C PRO A 271 -16.52 -28.49 15.29
N ASP A 272 -16.49 -29.76 14.90
CA ASP A 272 -17.65 -30.50 14.43
C ASP A 272 -18.85 -30.20 15.34
N THR A 273 -19.93 -29.73 14.75
CA THR A 273 -21.25 -29.73 15.39
C THR A 273 -21.60 -31.22 15.58
N PRO A 274 -21.78 -31.72 16.80
CA PRO A 274 -22.27 -33.09 16.96
C PRO A 274 -23.66 -33.20 16.37
N VAL A 275 -23.84 -34.22 15.52
CA VAL A 275 -25.12 -34.70 14.99
C VAL A 275 -26.04 -35.18 16.11
#